data_376dadce6fa27dac49a75261b59214ac
#
_entry.id   376dadce6fa27dac49a75261b59214ac
#
_cell.length_a   1.000
_cell.length_b   1.000
_cell.length_c   1.000
_cell.angle_alpha   90.00
_cell.angle_beta   90.00
_cell.angle_gamma   90.00
#
_symmetry.space_group_name_H-M   'P 1'
#
loop_
_entity.id
_entity.type
_entity.pdbx_description
1 polymer ?
#
loop_
_entity_poly.entity_id
_entity_poly.type
_entity_poly.pdbx_seq_one_letter_code
_entity_poly.pdbx_strand_id
1 'polypeptide(L)'
;ATFACPALTTFTGLDALGLEVTGQRIEPGRAVLACRVVDDDRWCRRCGCEGVVRDSVLRELAHEPFGWRPTTLLVAVRRYRCTGCGHVWRQDTSRAARPRAKISRAGLTWALVGLVVQHLTVARIAEGLGVAWNTANDAVLAEGKRVLISDPARFEGVAVIGVDESQWCRQAAIGRTGGVLVNLRSSRSRAHKTSTRRRARAITA
;
A
#
# COMPACT_ATOMS: atom_id res chain seq x y z
N ALA A 1 19.28 24.45 -8.74
CA ALA A 1 19.07 23.06 -8.33
C ALA A 1 20.34 22.27 -8.70
N THR A 2 20.95 21.58 -7.73
CA THR A 2 22.17 20.79 -7.94
C THR A 2 21.74 19.33 -8.11
N PHE A 3 22.18 18.66 -9.16
CA PHE A 3 21.96 17.23 -9.33
C PHE A 3 22.88 16.45 -8.39
N ALA A 4 22.30 15.48 -7.68
CA ALA A 4 23.06 14.53 -6.86
C ALA A 4 23.57 13.35 -7.71
N CYS A 5 24.59 12.65 -7.21
CA CYS A 5 25.01 11.37 -7.79
C CYS A 5 23.82 10.39 -7.85
N PRO A 6 23.65 9.63 -8.92
CA PRO A 6 22.54 8.69 -9.03
C PRO A 6 22.68 7.60 -7.97
N ALA A 7 21.70 7.55 -7.06
CA ALA A 7 21.57 6.50 -6.05
C ALA A 7 20.18 5.86 -6.21
N LEU A 8 20.14 4.65 -6.74
CA LEU A 8 18.88 3.98 -7.03
C LEU A 8 18.03 3.77 -5.78
N THR A 9 18.64 3.48 -4.64
CA THR A 9 17.94 3.33 -3.35
C THR A 9 17.15 4.59 -2.98
N THR A 10 17.78 5.76 -3.04
CA THR A 10 17.15 7.04 -2.72
C THR A 10 16.16 7.47 -3.79
N PHE A 11 16.51 7.26 -5.07
CA PHE A 11 15.62 7.58 -6.19
C PHE A 11 14.29 6.83 -6.13
N THR A 12 14.32 5.59 -5.65
CA THR A 12 13.13 4.73 -5.52
C THR A 12 12.46 4.82 -4.15
N GLY A 13 12.97 5.65 -3.22
CA GLY A 13 12.42 5.79 -1.86
C GLY A 13 12.54 4.54 -1.00
N LEU A 14 13.41 3.58 -1.36
CA LEU A 14 13.56 2.32 -0.64
C LEU A 14 14.31 2.49 0.68
N ASP A 15 15.08 3.55 0.84
CA ASP A 15 15.69 3.98 2.11
C ASP A 15 14.63 4.24 3.20
N ALA A 16 13.49 4.86 2.85
CA ALA A 16 12.37 5.05 3.77
C ALA A 16 11.79 3.70 4.25
N LEU A 17 11.90 2.66 3.45
CA LEU A 17 11.49 1.30 3.79
C LEU A 17 12.56 0.50 4.55
N GLY A 18 13.72 1.09 4.85
CA GLY A 18 14.87 0.43 5.48
C GLY A 18 15.54 -0.60 4.57
N LEU A 19 15.45 -0.38 3.25
CA LEU A 19 16.04 -1.25 2.24
C LEU A 19 17.10 -0.51 1.45
N GLU A 20 18.14 -1.25 1.04
CA GLU A 20 19.17 -0.80 0.13
C GLU A 20 19.17 -1.68 -1.12
N VAL A 21 19.20 -1.06 -2.30
CA VAL A 21 19.27 -1.77 -3.58
C VAL A 21 20.70 -2.28 -3.79
N THR A 22 20.84 -3.57 -3.99
CA THR A 22 22.12 -4.25 -4.26
C THR A 22 22.25 -4.70 -5.72
N GLY A 23 21.15 -4.68 -6.47
CA GLY A 23 21.15 -5.05 -7.89
C GLY A 23 19.81 -4.73 -8.55
N GLN A 24 19.84 -4.66 -9.87
CA GLN A 24 18.64 -4.40 -10.68
C GLN A 24 18.65 -5.28 -11.93
N ARG A 25 17.45 -5.65 -12.38
CA ARG A 25 17.23 -6.39 -13.61
C ARG A 25 15.91 -6.00 -14.24
N ILE A 26 15.92 -5.75 -15.54
CA ILE A 26 14.71 -5.56 -16.33
C ILE A 26 14.37 -6.87 -17.02
N GLU A 27 13.20 -7.38 -16.76
CA GLU A 27 12.64 -8.57 -17.40
C GLU A 27 11.52 -8.16 -18.36
N PRO A 28 11.15 -9.03 -19.32
CA PRO A 28 9.95 -8.79 -20.12
C PRO A 28 8.72 -8.63 -19.21
N GLY A 29 8.12 -7.44 -19.19
CA GLY A 29 6.91 -7.14 -18.43
C GLY A 29 7.10 -6.77 -16.96
N ARG A 30 8.31 -6.81 -16.36
CA ARG A 30 8.55 -6.36 -14.99
C ARG A 30 9.95 -5.83 -14.74
N ALA A 31 10.09 -5.00 -13.72
CA ALA A 31 11.37 -4.61 -13.14
C ALA A 31 11.63 -5.42 -11.86
N VAL A 32 12.86 -5.81 -11.62
CA VAL A 32 13.26 -6.56 -10.42
C VAL A 32 14.41 -5.83 -9.73
N LEU A 33 14.24 -5.51 -8.45
CA LEU A 33 15.26 -4.92 -7.59
C LEU A 33 15.68 -5.93 -6.53
N ALA A 34 16.96 -6.30 -6.53
CA ALA A 34 17.55 -7.03 -5.41
C ALA A 34 17.86 -6.04 -4.29
N CYS A 35 17.38 -6.34 -3.09
CA CYS A 35 17.51 -5.46 -1.93
C CYS A 35 18.04 -6.23 -0.72
N ARG A 36 18.69 -5.50 0.17
CA ARG A 36 19.01 -5.96 1.52
C ARG A 36 18.36 -5.06 2.57
N VAL A 37 18.12 -5.61 3.75
CA VAL A 37 17.68 -4.82 4.90
C VAL A 37 18.91 -4.10 5.47
N VAL A 38 18.79 -2.78 5.70
CA VAL A 38 19.88 -1.94 6.18
C VAL A 38 20.17 -2.20 7.67
N ASP A 39 19.11 -2.31 8.48
CA ASP A 39 19.23 -2.46 9.93
C ASP A 39 19.76 -3.85 10.30
N ASP A 40 20.89 -3.88 11.02
CA ASP A 40 21.44 -5.09 11.60
C ASP A 40 20.75 -5.39 12.94
N ASP A 41 19.70 -6.23 12.93
CA ASP A 41 18.98 -6.70 14.13
C ASP A 41 19.74 -7.88 14.77
N ARG A 42 20.97 -7.64 15.25
CA ARG A 42 21.89 -8.66 15.77
C ARG A 42 21.63 -9.10 17.20
N TRP A 43 20.85 -8.34 17.96
CA TRP A 43 20.67 -8.57 19.39
C TRP A 43 19.50 -9.50 19.70
N CYS A 44 19.76 -10.55 20.44
CA CYS A 44 18.76 -11.51 20.86
C CYS A 44 17.78 -10.89 21.84
N ARG A 45 16.48 -10.87 21.50
CA ARG A 45 15.43 -10.33 22.35
C ARG A 45 15.13 -11.18 23.60
N ARG A 46 15.72 -12.40 23.71
CA ARG A 46 15.53 -13.27 24.86
C ARG A 46 16.60 -13.10 25.95
N CYS A 47 17.85 -12.97 25.57
CA CYS A 47 18.95 -12.94 26.51
C CYS A 47 19.93 -11.78 26.32
N GLY A 48 19.71 -10.91 25.32
CA GLY A 48 20.58 -9.76 25.06
C GLY A 48 21.95 -10.08 24.41
N CYS A 49 22.28 -11.36 24.22
CA CYS A 49 23.55 -11.72 23.57
C CYS A 49 23.51 -11.46 22.07
N GLU A 50 24.67 -11.21 21.47
CA GLU A 50 24.80 -11.05 20.03
C GLU A 50 24.51 -12.35 19.27
N GLY A 51 23.87 -12.25 18.12
CA GLY A 51 23.61 -13.34 17.22
C GLY A 51 24.55 -13.31 16.02
N VAL A 52 24.92 -14.49 15.56
CA VAL A 52 25.66 -14.68 14.32
C VAL A 52 24.69 -14.95 13.16
N VAL A 53 25.03 -14.48 11.97
CA VAL A 53 24.25 -14.78 10.77
C VAL A 53 24.29 -16.27 10.51
N ARG A 54 23.13 -16.91 10.50
CA ARG A 54 22.97 -18.32 10.19
C ARG A 54 22.86 -18.55 8.69
N ASP A 55 21.93 -17.83 8.06
CA ASP A 55 21.61 -17.90 6.63
C ASP A 55 20.79 -16.66 6.21
N SER A 56 20.38 -16.61 4.95
CA SER A 56 19.49 -15.59 4.43
C SER A 56 18.35 -16.24 3.65
N VAL A 57 17.15 -15.67 3.75
CA VAL A 57 15.99 -16.07 2.96
C VAL A 57 15.55 -14.91 2.08
N LEU A 58 15.14 -15.21 0.86
CA LEU A 58 14.57 -14.22 -0.03
C LEU A 58 13.09 -14.03 0.28
N ARG A 59 12.68 -12.76 0.40
CA ARG A 59 11.31 -12.34 0.49
C ARG A 59 10.96 -11.54 -0.75
N GLU A 60 9.98 -12.02 -1.49
CA GLU A 60 9.46 -11.32 -2.67
C GLU A 60 8.32 -10.39 -2.27
N LEU A 61 8.36 -9.14 -2.72
CA LEU A 61 7.35 -8.12 -2.48
C LEU A 61 7.02 -7.40 -3.78
N ALA A 62 5.74 -7.32 -4.13
CA ALA A 62 5.27 -6.39 -5.15
C ALA A 62 5.45 -4.96 -4.64
N HIS A 63 5.89 -4.08 -5.51
CA HIS A 63 6.18 -2.67 -5.20
C HIS A 63 5.42 -1.76 -6.15
N GLU A 64 5.41 -0.47 -5.87
CA GLU A 64 4.88 0.50 -6.82
C GLU A 64 5.57 0.38 -8.19
N PRO A 65 4.84 0.50 -9.29
CA PRO A 65 5.42 0.31 -10.60
C PRO A 65 6.38 1.45 -10.96
N PHE A 66 7.52 1.10 -11.56
CA PHE A 66 8.40 2.07 -12.19
C PHE A 66 7.91 2.41 -13.60
N GLY A 67 7.36 3.60 -13.73
CA GLY A 67 6.61 4.00 -14.91
C GLY A 67 5.35 3.13 -15.03
N TRP A 68 5.29 2.27 -16.06
CA TRP A 68 4.17 1.35 -16.33
C TRP A 68 4.51 -0.12 -16.06
N ARG A 69 5.75 -0.41 -15.60
CA ARG A 69 6.21 -1.78 -15.36
C ARG A 69 5.98 -2.19 -13.92
N PRO A 70 5.28 -3.31 -13.69
CA PRO A 70 5.23 -3.94 -12.37
C PRO A 70 6.63 -4.11 -11.81
N THR A 71 6.83 -3.80 -10.53
CA THR A 71 8.13 -3.86 -9.88
C THR A 71 8.10 -4.87 -8.74
N THR A 72 9.09 -5.75 -8.71
CA THR A 72 9.28 -6.75 -7.68
C THR A 72 10.55 -6.46 -6.89
N LEU A 73 10.45 -6.43 -5.57
CA LEU A 73 11.59 -6.39 -4.67
C LEU A 73 11.94 -7.81 -4.23
N LEU A 74 13.19 -8.23 -4.44
CA LEU A 74 13.76 -9.45 -3.90
C LEU A 74 14.59 -9.08 -2.67
N VAL A 75 13.98 -9.14 -1.48
CA VAL A 75 14.61 -8.71 -0.24
C VAL A 75 15.34 -9.87 0.42
N ALA A 76 16.66 -9.77 0.53
CA ALA A 76 17.47 -10.69 1.30
C ALA A 76 17.32 -10.40 2.80
N VAL A 77 16.67 -11.30 3.51
CA VAL A 77 16.40 -11.19 4.95
C VAL A 77 17.31 -12.16 5.70
N ARG A 78 18.22 -11.65 6.51
CA ARG A 78 19.12 -12.48 7.33
C ARG A 78 18.36 -13.18 8.45
N ARG A 79 18.78 -14.40 8.75
CA ARG A 79 18.39 -15.11 9.97
C ARG A 79 19.61 -15.20 10.89
N TYR A 80 19.39 -14.89 12.15
CA TYR A 80 20.42 -14.92 13.18
C TYR A 80 20.18 -16.09 14.13
N ARG A 81 21.29 -16.61 14.69
CA ARG A 81 21.27 -17.53 15.81
C ARG A 81 22.03 -16.92 16.97
N CYS A 82 21.38 -16.85 18.13
CA CYS A 82 22.00 -16.37 19.35
C CYS A 82 23.19 -17.23 19.80
N THR A 83 24.30 -16.60 20.14
CA THR A 83 25.48 -17.29 20.68
C THR A 83 25.28 -17.81 22.10
N GLY A 84 24.43 -17.13 22.90
CA GLY A 84 24.18 -17.50 24.29
C GLY A 84 23.07 -18.54 24.46
N CYS A 85 21.86 -18.31 23.90
CA CYS A 85 20.70 -19.15 24.16
C CYS A 85 20.22 -19.99 22.95
N GLY A 86 20.89 -19.91 21.82
CA GLY A 86 20.54 -20.66 20.62
C GLY A 86 19.24 -20.21 19.91
N HIS A 87 18.56 -19.18 20.41
CA HIS A 87 17.34 -18.66 19.79
C HIS A 87 17.63 -18.18 18.36
N VAL A 88 16.67 -18.43 17.45
CA VAL A 88 16.79 -18.05 16.04
C VAL A 88 15.71 -17.02 15.72
N TRP A 89 16.09 -15.94 15.04
CA TRP A 89 15.14 -14.91 14.57
C TRP A 89 15.51 -14.41 13.18
N ARG A 90 14.61 -13.68 12.58
CA ARG A 90 14.79 -13.00 11.29
C ARG A 90 14.98 -11.52 11.52
N GLN A 91 15.73 -10.87 10.65
CA GLN A 91 15.78 -9.42 10.53
C GLN A 91 14.37 -8.83 10.44
N ASP A 92 14.15 -7.71 11.10
CA ASP A 92 12.87 -7.00 11.01
C ASP A 92 12.70 -6.37 9.61
N THR A 93 11.59 -6.67 8.98
CA THR A 93 11.18 -6.12 7.69
C THR A 93 9.86 -5.34 7.79
N SER A 94 9.45 -4.96 9.01
CA SER A 94 8.16 -4.29 9.25
C SER A 94 8.06 -2.93 8.57
N ARG A 95 9.18 -2.24 8.38
CA ARG A 95 9.24 -0.99 7.60
C ARG A 95 8.94 -1.23 6.13
N ALA A 96 9.41 -2.31 5.55
CA ALA A 96 9.22 -2.65 4.14
C ALA A 96 7.81 -3.20 3.86
N ALA A 97 7.33 -4.12 4.69
CA ALA A 97 6.01 -4.73 4.53
C ALA A 97 5.53 -5.36 5.85
N ARG A 98 4.23 -5.49 6.03
CA ARG A 98 3.64 -6.22 7.16
C ARG A 98 4.07 -7.71 7.15
N PRO A 99 4.02 -8.39 8.30
CA PRO A 99 4.24 -9.83 8.33
C PRO A 99 3.36 -10.56 7.32
N ARG A 100 3.96 -11.47 6.53
CA ARG A 100 3.29 -12.26 5.48
C ARG A 100 2.67 -11.47 4.33
N ALA A 101 2.76 -10.12 4.31
CA ALA A 101 2.26 -9.35 3.18
C ALA A 101 3.08 -9.64 1.92
N LYS A 102 2.38 -9.66 0.77
CA LYS A 102 2.98 -9.82 -0.57
C LYS A 102 3.28 -8.48 -1.25
N ILE A 103 2.78 -7.39 -0.69
CA ILE A 103 2.91 -6.03 -1.22
C ILE A 103 3.69 -5.20 -0.21
N SER A 104 4.64 -4.40 -0.70
CA SER A 104 5.40 -3.45 0.12
C SER A 104 4.50 -2.32 0.63
N ARG A 105 4.93 -1.60 1.67
CA ARG A 105 4.17 -0.44 2.17
C ARG A 105 3.99 0.64 1.12
N ALA A 106 5.04 0.96 0.34
CA ALA A 106 4.95 1.94 -0.74
C ALA A 106 4.00 1.46 -1.85
N GLY A 107 4.10 0.18 -2.27
CA GLY A 107 3.16 -0.40 -3.23
C GLY A 107 1.70 -0.36 -2.75
N LEU A 108 1.49 -0.54 -1.44
CA LEU A 108 0.15 -0.46 -0.85
C LEU A 108 -0.37 0.99 -0.79
N THR A 109 0.50 1.95 -0.47
CA THR A 109 0.17 3.39 -0.53
C THR A 109 -0.16 3.81 -1.96
N TRP A 110 0.67 3.41 -2.94
CA TRP A 110 0.41 3.65 -4.36
C TRP A 110 -0.96 3.10 -4.79
N ALA A 111 -1.28 1.87 -4.38
CA ALA A 111 -2.56 1.23 -4.69
C ALA A 111 -3.75 1.98 -4.10
N LEU A 112 -3.65 2.44 -2.83
CA LEU A 112 -4.71 3.18 -2.17
C LEU A 112 -4.92 4.56 -2.80
N VAL A 113 -3.83 5.28 -3.09
CA VAL A 113 -3.88 6.57 -3.81
C VAL A 113 -4.48 6.38 -5.21
N GLY A 114 -4.05 5.34 -5.93
CA GLY A 114 -4.59 4.99 -7.23
C GLY A 114 -6.11 4.77 -7.19
N LEU A 115 -6.62 4.06 -6.20
CA LEU A 115 -8.06 3.80 -6.03
C LEU A 115 -8.83 5.07 -5.65
N VAL A 116 -8.36 5.80 -4.62
CA VAL A 116 -9.13 6.89 -3.99
C VAL A 116 -9.01 8.20 -4.76
N VAL A 117 -7.82 8.52 -5.27
CA VAL A 117 -7.52 9.82 -5.90
C VAL A 117 -7.58 9.74 -7.42
N GLN A 118 -7.04 8.67 -7.99
CA GLN A 118 -6.96 8.50 -9.45
C GLN A 118 -8.12 7.67 -10.03
N HIS A 119 -9.02 7.16 -9.19
CA HIS A 119 -10.17 6.35 -9.57
C HIS A 119 -9.82 5.10 -10.39
N LEU A 120 -8.62 4.51 -10.14
CA LEU A 120 -8.23 3.27 -10.77
C LEU A 120 -9.10 2.12 -10.25
N THR A 121 -9.38 1.17 -11.13
CA THR A 121 -10.05 -0.07 -10.71
C THR A 121 -9.07 -1.01 -10.00
N VAL A 122 -9.57 -1.90 -9.14
CA VAL A 122 -8.74 -2.93 -8.49
C VAL A 122 -8.01 -3.81 -9.52
N ALA A 123 -8.62 -4.04 -10.69
CA ALA A 123 -7.99 -4.78 -11.78
C ALA A 123 -6.73 -4.06 -12.31
N ARG A 124 -6.80 -2.74 -12.52
CA ARG A 124 -5.65 -1.93 -12.93
C ARG A 124 -4.56 -1.85 -11.87
N ILE A 125 -4.96 -1.80 -10.60
CA ILE A 125 -4.02 -1.85 -9.48
C ILE A 125 -3.31 -3.21 -9.44
N ALA A 126 -4.04 -4.31 -9.60
CA ALA A 126 -3.47 -5.66 -9.63
C ALA A 126 -2.48 -5.83 -10.79
N GLU A 127 -2.83 -5.31 -11.97
CA GLU A 127 -1.97 -5.29 -13.17
C GLU A 127 -0.69 -4.47 -12.89
N GLY A 128 -0.83 -3.24 -12.38
CA GLY A 128 0.31 -2.37 -12.08
C GLY A 128 1.25 -2.93 -11.03
N LEU A 129 0.74 -3.63 -10.02
CA LEU A 129 1.54 -4.31 -9.00
C LEU A 129 2.07 -5.69 -9.44
N GLY A 130 1.56 -6.25 -10.54
CA GLY A 130 1.91 -7.60 -10.98
C GLY A 130 1.44 -8.70 -10.02
N VAL A 131 0.28 -8.53 -9.39
CA VAL A 131 -0.30 -9.49 -8.43
C VAL A 131 -1.68 -9.97 -8.88
N ALA A 132 -2.14 -11.07 -8.29
CA ALA A 132 -3.51 -11.53 -8.51
C ALA A 132 -4.53 -10.52 -7.99
N TRP A 133 -5.68 -10.41 -8.67
CA TRP A 133 -6.77 -9.49 -8.31
C TRP A 133 -7.16 -9.60 -6.82
N ASN A 134 -7.37 -10.81 -6.31
CA ASN A 134 -7.71 -11.03 -4.90
C ASN A 134 -6.63 -10.49 -3.95
N THR A 135 -5.34 -10.64 -4.30
CA THR A 135 -4.23 -10.10 -3.48
C THR A 135 -4.28 -8.58 -3.41
N ALA A 136 -4.53 -7.92 -4.54
CA ALA A 136 -4.67 -6.47 -4.58
C ALA A 136 -5.92 -6.02 -3.82
N ASN A 137 -7.07 -6.64 -4.07
CA ASN A 137 -8.34 -6.33 -3.43
C ASN A 137 -8.27 -6.43 -1.91
N ASP A 138 -7.82 -7.56 -1.39
CA ASP A 138 -7.73 -7.80 0.06
C ASP A 138 -6.77 -6.81 0.74
N ALA A 139 -5.63 -6.53 0.10
CA ALA A 139 -4.64 -5.61 0.62
C ALA A 139 -5.17 -4.16 0.66
N VAL A 140 -5.82 -3.70 -0.42
CA VAL A 140 -6.38 -2.35 -0.50
C VAL A 140 -7.56 -2.18 0.46
N LEU A 141 -8.44 -3.17 0.58
CA LEU A 141 -9.55 -3.15 1.54
C LEU A 141 -9.05 -3.07 2.98
N ALA A 142 -8.05 -3.89 3.34
CA ALA A 142 -7.47 -3.88 4.69
C ALA A 142 -6.78 -2.54 5.01
N GLU A 143 -6.07 -1.95 4.05
CA GLU A 143 -5.40 -0.67 4.23
C GLU A 143 -6.39 0.49 4.23
N GLY A 144 -7.36 0.50 3.33
CA GLY A 144 -8.43 1.49 3.30
C GLY A 144 -9.23 1.50 4.60
N LYS A 145 -9.56 0.32 5.13
CA LYS A 145 -10.21 0.21 6.43
C LYS A 145 -9.35 0.82 7.54
N ARG A 146 -8.04 0.54 7.55
CA ARG A 146 -7.11 1.06 8.55
C ARG A 146 -6.95 2.59 8.49
N VAL A 147 -6.77 3.13 7.28
CA VAL A 147 -6.42 4.55 7.07
C VAL A 147 -7.65 5.44 7.02
N LEU A 148 -8.72 4.99 6.35
CA LEU A 148 -9.87 5.82 6.05
C LEU A 148 -11.04 5.61 7.01
N ILE A 149 -11.18 4.40 7.58
CA ILE A 149 -12.36 4.05 8.38
C ILE A 149 -12.04 3.96 9.87
N SER A 150 -10.91 3.35 10.23
CA SER A 150 -10.55 3.10 11.63
C SER A 150 -9.93 4.31 12.34
N ASP A 151 -9.65 5.39 11.63
CA ASP A 151 -9.18 6.64 12.23
C ASP A 151 -10.34 7.33 12.95
N PRO A 152 -10.30 7.50 14.28
CA PRO A 152 -11.34 8.19 15.02
C PRO A 152 -11.46 9.67 14.64
N ALA A 153 -10.37 10.29 14.17
CA ALA A 153 -10.31 11.68 13.76
C ALA A 153 -10.76 11.92 12.30
N ARG A 154 -11.20 10.86 11.58
CA ARG A 154 -11.54 10.94 10.14
C ARG A 154 -12.61 11.98 9.77
N PHE A 155 -13.42 12.39 10.72
CA PHE A 155 -14.45 13.42 10.53
C PHE A 155 -14.06 14.78 11.12
N GLU A 156 -12.85 14.91 11.66
CA GLU A 156 -12.39 16.18 12.22
C GLU A 156 -12.29 17.24 11.11
N GLY A 157 -12.89 18.41 11.33
CA GLY A 157 -12.99 19.49 10.35
C GLY A 157 -13.99 19.26 9.20
N VAL A 158 -14.78 18.18 9.23
CA VAL A 158 -15.85 17.92 8.27
C VAL A 158 -17.12 18.64 8.74
N ALA A 159 -17.55 19.66 7.99
CA ALA A 159 -18.76 20.43 8.30
C ALA A 159 -20.04 19.82 7.70
N VAL A 160 -19.94 19.10 6.60
CA VAL A 160 -21.11 18.52 5.88
C VAL A 160 -20.74 17.14 5.34
N ILE A 161 -21.59 16.16 5.60
CA ILE A 161 -21.52 14.81 5.04
C ILE A 161 -22.71 14.60 4.12
N GLY A 162 -22.46 14.30 2.84
CA GLY A 162 -23.47 13.82 1.89
C GLY A 162 -23.49 12.30 1.89
N VAL A 163 -24.67 11.72 2.06
CA VAL A 163 -24.90 10.28 1.91
C VAL A 163 -25.73 10.05 0.66
N ASP A 164 -25.20 9.25 -0.26
CA ASP A 164 -25.92 8.82 -1.47
C ASP A 164 -26.12 7.30 -1.42
N GLU A 165 -27.38 6.89 -1.53
CA GLU A 165 -27.74 5.47 -1.63
C GLU A 165 -27.76 5.05 -3.11
N SER A 166 -26.65 4.53 -3.61
CA SER A 166 -26.63 3.87 -4.91
C SER A 166 -27.08 2.41 -4.77
N GLN A 167 -28.28 2.10 -5.21
CA GLN A 167 -28.73 0.71 -5.37
C GLN A 167 -28.03 0.09 -6.57
N TRP A 168 -27.04 -0.77 -6.30
CA TRP A 168 -26.49 -1.65 -7.32
C TRP A 168 -27.47 -2.81 -7.52
N CYS A 169 -28.39 -2.69 -8.48
CA CYS A 169 -29.13 -3.85 -8.97
C CYS A 169 -28.17 -4.83 -9.66
N ARG A 170 -27.62 -5.78 -8.93
CA ARG A 170 -27.13 -7.01 -9.52
C ARG A 170 -28.37 -7.86 -9.86
N GLN A 171 -28.65 -8.01 -11.14
CA GLN A 171 -29.44 -9.15 -11.61
C GLN A 171 -28.62 -10.43 -11.35
N ALA A 172 -28.76 -10.97 -10.18
CA ALA A 172 -28.59 -12.38 -9.80
C ALA A 172 -28.69 -12.47 -8.28
N ALA A 173 -29.69 -13.18 -7.86
CA ALA A 173 -30.03 -13.74 -6.56
C ALA A 173 -29.07 -13.50 -5.38
N ILE A 174 -29.70 -13.11 -4.24
CA ILE A 174 -29.27 -13.26 -2.85
C ILE A 174 -28.37 -12.16 -2.28
N GLY A 175 -28.94 -11.38 -1.38
CA GLY A 175 -28.27 -10.58 -0.37
C GLY A 175 -28.22 -9.08 -0.64
N ARG A 176 -29.14 -8.34 -0.02
CA ARG A 176 -29.07 -6.86 0.09
C ARG A 176 -27.88 -6.48 0.96
N THR A 177 -26.86 -5.92 0.36
CA THR A 177 -25.84 -5.15 1.08
C THR A 177 -25.80 -3.76 0.46
N GLY A 178 -26.41 -2.79 1.15
CA GLY A 178 -26.28 -1.36 0.83
C GLY A 178 -24.85 -0.89 1.06
N GLY A 179 -24.17 -0.43 0.01
CA GLY A 179 -22.88 0.21 0.12
C GLY A 179 -23.07 1.70 0.36
N VAL A 180 -22.55 2.22 1.48
CA VAL A 180 -22.53 3.66 1.78
C VAL A 180 -21.23 4.22 1.20
N LEU A 181 -21.32 5.11 0.21
CA LEU A 181 -20.21 5.89 -0.31
C LEU A 181 -20.15 7.21 0.47
N VAL A 182 -19.10 7.35 1.30
CA VAL A 182 -18.80 8.62 1.99
C VAL A 182 -17.89 9.46 1.13
N ASN A 183 -18.38 10.59 0.61
CA ASN A 183 -17.59 11.52 -0.19
C ASN A 183 -17.02 12.61 0.73
N LEU A 184 -15.75 12.49 1.09
CA LEU A 184 -15.04 13.46 1.93
C LEU A 184 -14.51 14.60 1.06
N ARG A 185 -15.19 15.74 1.02
CA ARG A 185 -14.64 16.98 0.47
C ARG A 185 -13.96 17.77 1.58
N SER A 186 -12.64 17.86 1.51
CA SER A 186 -11.85 18.83 2.27
C SER A 186 -12.18 20.24 1.78
N SER A 187 -12.69 21.09 2.66
CA SER A 187 -13.00 22.50 2.37
C SER A 187 -11.73 23.36 2.35
N ARG A 188 -11.02 23.34 1.22
CA ARG A 188 -10.13 24.45 0.82
C ARG A 188 -10.40 24.75 -0.64
N SER A 189 -11.47 25.50 -0.91
CA SER A 189 -11.52 26.40 -2.08
C SER A 189 -12.76 27.32 -2.01
N ARG A 190 -12.53 28.56 -2.35
CA ARG A 190 -13.41 29.71 -2.39
C ARG A 190 -14.74 29.44 -3.10
N ALA A 191 -15.76 30.06 -2.55
CA ALA A 191 -17.09 30.18 -3.12
C ALA A 191 -17.06 30.68 -4.57
N HIS A 192 -17.70 29.94 -5.48
CA HIS A 192 -18.37 30.48 -6.63
C HIS A 192 -19.79 29.93 -6.65
N LYS A 193 -20.73 30.86 -6.32
CA LYS A 193 -22.17 30.65 -6.52
C LYS A 193 -22.44 30.59 -8.02
N THR A 194 -23.01 29.49 -8.48
CA THR A 194 -23.90 29.51 -9.64
C THR A 194 -25.11 28.64 -9.34
N SER A 195 -26.19 29.35 -9.13
CA SER A 195 -27.55 28.85 -9.01
C SER A 195 -27.98 28.21 -10.34
N THR A 196 -28.38 26.97 -10.32
CA THR A 196 -29.26 26.42 -11.36
C THR A 196 -30.40 25.64 -10.70
N ARG A 197 -31.52 26.33 -10.47
CA ARG A 197 -32.81 25.72 -10.16
C ARG A 197 -33.23 24.81 -11.30
N ARG A 198 -33.32 23.52 -11.08
CA ARG A 198 -34.16 22.61 -11.87
C ARG A 198 -35.42 22.29 -11.09
N ARG A 199 -36.53 22.76 -11.64
CA ARG A 199 -37.89 22.47 -11.19
C ARG A 199 -38.18 20.97 -11.35
N ALA A 200 -38.57 20.33 -10.25
CA ALA A 200 -39.25 19.06 -10.28
C ALA A 200 -40.68 19.28 -10.77
N ARG A 201 -41.08 18.61 -11.85
CA ARG A 201 -42.49 18.45 -12.23
C ARG A 201 -43.00 17.17 -11.56
N ALA A 202 -43.97 17.37 -10.69
CA ALA A 202 -44.86 16.30 -10.25
C ALA A 202 -45.72 15.87 -11.44
N ILE A 203 -45.83 14.58 -11.67
CA ILE A 203 -46.88 13.98 -12.51
C ILE A 203 -47.72 13.11 -11.58
N THR A 204 -48.94 13.60 -11.32
CA THR A 204 -50.02 12.84 -10.74
C THR A 204 -50.82 12.25 -11.92
N ALA A 205 -51.00 10.97 -11.94
CA ALA A 205 -52.19 10.20 -12.35
C ALA A 205 -51.85 8.70 -12.23
#